data_c858862b5d000919583fbec6dd9f992d
#
_entry.id   c858862b5d000919583fbec6dd9f992d
#
_cell.length_a   1.000
_cell.length_b   1.000
_cell.length_c   1.000
_cell.angle_alpha   90.00
_cell.angle_beta   90.00
_cell.angle_gamma   90.00
#
_symmetry.space_group_name_H-M   'P 1'
#
loop_
_entity.id
_entity.type
_entity.pdbx_description
1 polymer ?
#
loop_
_entity_poly.entity_id
_entity_poly.type
_entity_poly.pdbx_seq_one_letter_code
_entity_poly.pdbx_strand_id
1 'polypeptide(L)'
;MELGITMSASEEAEKLLASMTKGEKARLLQIVARDLGDAFPGIDSNPRVAGGEPCIIRTRIPVWILEQARRLGVSEADLLHSYPTLRAEDLANAWAYVRAHRDEIESQISENEAA
;
A
#
# COMPACT_ATOMS: atom_id res chain seq x y z
N MET A 1 -14.19 28.51 7.04
CA MET A 1 -13.86 27.55 8.10
C MET A 1 -14.29 26.14 7.72
N GLU A 2 -13.41 25.22 7.89
CA GLU A 2 -13.68 23.81 7.64
C GLU A 2 -14.69 23.26 8.64
N LEU A 3 -15.68 22.53 8.17
CA LEU A 3 -16.68 21.93 9.04
C LEU A 3 -16.63 20.41 9.04
N GLY A 4 -15.47 19.88 9.25
CA GLY A 4 -15.35 18.46 9.55
C GLY A 4 -15.13 17.51 8.38
N ILE A 5 -15.05 17.98 7.15
CA ILE A 5 -14.67 17.12 6.04
C ILE A 5 -13.21 17.37 5.73
N THR A 6 -12.37 16.39 6.07
CA THR A 6 -10.93 16.47 5.79
C THR A 6 -10.62 15.54 4.64
N MET A 7 -10.09 16.08 3.56
CA MET A 7 -9.62 15.26 2.45
C MET A 7 -8.22 14.76 2.77
N SER A 8 -7.91 13.54 2.37
CA SER A 8 -6.55 13.02 2.46
C SER A 8 -5.66 13.79 1.49
N ALA A 9 -4.35 13.77 1.71
CA ALA A 9 -3.39 14.39 0.80
C ALA A 9 -3.53 13.83 -0.61
N SER A 10 -3.79 12.54 -0.72
CA SER A 10 -3.97 11.87 -2.00
C SER A 10 -5.20 12.39 -2.74
N GLU A 11 -6.30 12.58 -2.03
CA GLU A 11 -7.52 13.11 -2.61
C GLU A 11 -7.35 14.56 -3.06
N GLU A 12 -6.64 15.37 -2.27
CA GLU A 12 -6.33 16.74 -2.64
C GLU A 12 -5.43 16.79 -3.88
N ALA A 13 -4.46 15.90 -3.98
CA ALA A 13 -3.57 15.81 -5.13
C ALA A 13 -4.34 15.44 -6.39
N GLU A 14 -5.26 14.49 -6.31
CA GLU A 14 -6.10 14.12 -7.44
C GLU A 14 -6.92 15.30 -7.94
N LYS A 15 -7.47 16.07 -7.01
CA LYS A 15 -8.25 17.24 -7.34
C LYS A 15 -7.41 18.30 -8.05
N LEU A 16 -6.19 18.52 -7.57
CA LEU A 16 -5.26 19.47 -8.19
C LEU A 16 -4.85 19.00 -9.58
N LEU A 17 -4.61 17.72 -9.77
CA LEU A 17 -4.24 17.17 -11.07
C LEU A 17 -5.26 17.48 -12.15
N ALA A 18 -6.55 17.52 -11.79
CA ALA A 18 -7.60 17.79 -12.74
C ALA A 18 -7.49 19.18 -13.40
N SER A 19 -6.85 20.14 -12.71
CA SER A 19 -6.67 21.51 -13.20
C SER A 19 -5.30 21.76 -13.81
N MET A 20 -4.42 20.77 -13.82
CA MET A 20 -3.05 20.94 -14.31
C MET A 20 -2.93 20.66 -15.80
N THR A 21 -2.02 21.37 -16.45
CA THR A 21 -1.66 21.08 -17.83
C THR A 21 -0.81 19.82 -17.92
N LYS A 22 -0.67 19.26 -19.11
CA LYS A 22 0.21 18.08 -19.31
C LYS A 22 1.66 18.38 -18.94
N GLY A 23 2.13 19.58 -19.26
CA GLY A 23 3.50 20.00 -18.89
C GLY A 23 3.70 20.09 -17.40
N GLU A 24 2.70 20.63 -16.69
CA GLU A 24 2.74 20.70 -15.24
C GLU A 24 2.73 19.30 -14.60
N LYS A 25 1.89 18.41 -15.13
CA LYS A 25 1.85 17.02 -14.66
C LYS A 25 3.18 16.30 -14.88
N ALA A 26 3.81 16.53 -16.03
CA ALA A 26 5.11 15.93 -16.33
C ALA A 26 6.18 16.38 -15.34
N ARG A 27 6.17 17.68 -15.00
CA ARG A 27 7.10 18.22 -14.01
C ARG A 27 6.84 17.63 -12.63
N LEU A 28 5.56 17.54 -12.24
CA LEU A 28 5.19 16.94 -10.95
C LEU A 28 5.67 15.49 -10.88
N LEU A 29 5.50 14.74 -11.95
CA LEU A 29 5.98 13.37 -12.02
C LEU A 29 7.48 13.27 -11.75
N GLN A 30 8.28 14.20 -12.30
CA GLN A 30 9.71 14.23 -12.05
C GLN A 30 10.04 14.47 -10.57
N ILE A 31 9.30 15.39 -9.94
CA ILE A 31 9.49 15.72 -8.52
C ILE A 31 9.16 14.49 -7.67
N VAL A 32 8.01 13.88 -7.93
CA VAL A 32 7.57 12.69 -7.20
C VAL A 32 8.57 11.54 -7.37
N ALA A 33 9.05 11.34 -8.60
CA ALA A 33 10.01 10.27 -8.87
C ALA A 33 11.31 10.42 -8.08
N ARG A 34 11.76 11.65 -7.84
CA ARG A 34 12.96 11.91 -7.03
C ARG A 34 12.74 11.54 -5.57
N ASP A 35 11.55 11.81 -5.06
CA ASP A 35 11.23 11.55 -3.65
C ASP A 35 10.96 10.08 -3.37
N LEU A 36 10.52 9.33 -4.36
CA LEU A 36 10.12 7.94 -4.15
C LEU A 36 11.28 7.02 -3.75
N GLY A 37 12.45 7.24 -4.34
CA GLY A 37 13.56 6.33 -4.11
C GLY A 37 13.17 4.90 -4.47
N ASP A 38 13.16 4.01 -3.48
CA ASP A 38 12.78 2.61 -3.62
C ASP A 38 11.38 2.31 -3.11
N ALA A 39 10.55 3.34 -2.91
CA ALA A 39 9.18 3.14 -2.44
C ALA A 39 8.36 2.33 -3.45
N PHE A 40 7.33 1.69 -2.96
CA PHE A 40 6.50 0.79 -3.77
C PHE A 40 5.05 1.28 -3.78
N PRO A 41 4.38 1.32 -4.94
CA PRO A 41 3.00 1.83 -5.02
C PRO A 41 2.05 1.08 -4.10
N GLY A 42 1.27 1.83 -3.34
CA GLY A 42 0.22 1.28 -2.48
C GLY A 42 0.71 0.62 -1.20
N ILE A 43 2.01 0.67 -0.92
CA ILE A 43 2.60 0.03 0.26
C ILE A 43 3.37 1.07 1.07
N ASP A 44 3.11 1.13 2.36
CA ASP A 44 3.80 2.03 3.28
C ASP A 44 4.47 1.27 4.41
N SER A 45 5.59 1.79 4.89
CA SER A 45 6.22 1.33 6.11
C SER A 45 6.26 2.49 7.09
N ASN A 46 5.63 2.30 8.24
CA ASN A 46 5.59 3.33 9.28
C ASN A 46 5.94 2.66 10.61
N PRO A 47 7.00 3.13 11.31
CA PRO A 47 7.40 2.53 12.59
C PRO A 47 6.30 2.49 13.63
N ARG A 48 5.28 3.33 13.49
CA ARG A 48 4.15 3.38 14.43
C ARG A 48 3.03 2.42 14.08
N VAL A 49 3.13 1.74 12.94
CA VAL A 49 2.10 0.82 12.46
C VAL A 49 2.74 -0.53 12.21
N ALA A 50 2.21 -1.58 12.85
CA ALA A 50 2.67 -2.95 12.68
C ALA A 50 4.21 -3.10 12.83
N GLY A 51 4.81 -2.32 13.73
CA GLY A 51 6.25 -2.39 13.98
C GLY A 51 7.12 -1.94 12.81
N GLY A 52 6.57 -1.19 11.86
CA GLY A 52 7.31 -0.75 10.68
C GLY A 52 7.26 -1.72 9.51
N GLU A 53 6.53 -2.83 9.64
CA GLU A 53 6.37 -3.76 8.53
C GLU A 53 5.60 -3.13 7.38
N PRO A 54 5.89 -3.51 6.12
CA PRO A 54 5.15 -2.97 4.97
C PRO A 54 3.67 -3.33 5.06
N CYS A 55 2.83 -2.32 4.99
CA CYS A 55 1.37 -2.46 5.08
C CYS A 55 0.70 -1.85 3.84
N ILE A 56 -0.50 -2.33 3.55
CA ILE A 56 -1.35 -1.69 2.54
C ILE A 56 -1.68 -0.28 3.02
N ILE A 57 -1.56 0.72 2.15
CA ILE A 57 -1.87 2.12 2.48
C ILE A 57 -3.31 2.23 3.00
N ARG A 58 -3.54 3.20 3.88
CA ARG A 58 -4.84 3.44 4.51
C ARG A 58 -5.31 2.33 5.45
N THR A 59 -4.50 1.30 5.64
CA THR A 59 -4.83 0.17 6.51
C THR A 59 -3.66 -0.10 7.45
N ARG A 60 -3.86 -1.04 8.35
CA ARG A 60 -2.80 -1.56 9.20
C ARG A 60 -2.53 -3.02 8.88
N ILE A 61 -2.85 -3.43 7.66
CA ILE A 61 -2.74 -4.82 7.24
C ILE A 61 -1.38 -5.05 6.60
N PRO A 62 -0.48 -5.79 7.26
CA PRO A 62 0.83 -6.12 6.69
C PRO A 62 0.70 -6.98 5.45
N VAL A 63 1.57 -6.74 4.48
CA VAL A 63 1.59 -7.52 3.24
C VAL A 63 1.82 -9.02 3.51
N TRP A 64 2.70 -9.35 4.48
CA TRP A 64 3.02 -10.75 4.75
C TRP A 64 1.81 -11.55 5.24
N ILE A 65 0.87 -10.91 5.95
CA ILE A 65 -0.35 -11.58 6.41
C ILE A 65 -1.20 -12.03 5.22
N LEU A 66 -1.32 -11.15 4.22
CA LEU A 66 -2.07 -11.48 3.00
C LEU A 66 -1.38 -12.59 2.21
N GLU A 67 -0.07 -12.54 2.12
CA GLU A 67 0.69 -13.58 1.43
C GLU A 67 0.59 -14.93 2.15
N GLN A 68 0.67 -14.94 3.47
CA GLN A 68 0.50 -16.17 4.25
C GLN A 68 -0.87 -16.79 4.01
N ALA A 69 -1.92 -15.97 4.04
CA ALA A 69 -3.28 -16.44 3.77
C ALA A 69 -3.40 -17.03 2.36
N ARG A 70 -2.79 -16.36 1.37
CA ARG A 70 -2.79 -16.85 -0.01
C ARG A 70 -2.13 -18.22 -0.12
N ARG A 71 -1.00 -18.42 0.56
CA ARG A 71 -0.27 -19.70 0.58
C ARG A 71 -1.10 -20.81 1.22
N LEU A 72 -1.98 -20.44 2.16
CA LEU A 72 -2.88 -21.39 2.81
C LEU A 72 -4.14 -21.66 1.98
N GLY A 73 -4.25 -21.10 0.81
CA GLY A 73 -5.36 -21.36 -0.10
C GLY A 73 -6.54 -20.40 0.02
N VAL A 74 -6.40 -19.31 0.77
CA VAL A 74 -7.47 -18.32 0.89
C VAL A 74 -7.57 -17.55 -0.44
N SER A 75 -8.77 -17.46 -1.00
CA SER A 75 -9.01 -16.76 -2.25
C SER A 75 -8.99 -15.24 -2.09
N GLU A 76 -8.78 -14.50 -3.18
CA GLU A 76 -8.86 -13.05 -3.15
C GLU A 76 -10.25 -12.58 -2.72
N ALA A 77 -11.30 -13.25 -3.17
CA ALA A 77 -12.66 -12.93 -2.76
C ALA A 77 -12.84 -13.05 -1.24
N ASP A 78 -12.28 -14.10 -0.66
CA ASP A 78 -12.34 -14.30 0.80
C ASP A 78 -11.53 -13.25 1.55
N LEU A 79 -10.38 -12.85 1.01
CA LEU A 79 -9.58 -11.77 1.61
C LEU A 79 -10.33 -10.45 1.59
N LEU A 80 -10.96 -10.12 0.47
CA LEU A 80 -11.75 -8.89 0.35
C LEU A 80 -12.96 -8.90 1.29
N HIS A 81 -13.54 -10.08 1.52
CA HIS A 81 -14.64 -10.24 2.48
C HIS A 81 -14.16 -10.09 3.92
N SER A 82 -13.02 -10.70 4.25
CA SER A 82 -12.47 -10.67 5.61
C SER A 82 -11.90 -9.31 6.00
N TYR A 83 -11.41 -8.56 5.04
CA TYR A 83 -10.82 -7.23 5.26
C TYR A 83 -11.58 -6.19 4.45
N PRO A 84 -12.69 -5.67 4.97
CA PRO A 84 -13.56 -4.76 4.19
C PRO A 84 -12.89 -3.48 3.70
N THR A 85 -11.77 -3.08 4.29
CA THR A 85 -11.03 -1.90 3.85
C THR A 85 -10.17 -2.16 2.62
N LEU A 86 -9.94 -3.42 2.27
CA LEU A 86 -9.16 -3.77 1.10
C LEU A 86 -9.97 -3.62 -0.18
N ARG A 87 -9.28 -3.22 -1.24
CA ARG A 87 -9.81 -3.17 -2.61
C ARG A 87 -9.02 -4.15 -3.46
N ALA A 88 -9.58 -4.52 -4.61
CA ALA A 88 -8.89 -5.43 -5.52
C ALA A 88 -7.52 -4.91 -5.94
N GLU A 89 -7.37 -3.60 -6.16
CA GLU A 89 -6.09 -3.00 -6.52
C GLU A 89 -5.06 -3.12 -5.40
N ASP A 90 -5.50 -3.13 -4.15
CA ASP A 90 -4.61 -3.30 -3.00
C ASP A 90 -3.97 -4.69 -3.02
N LEU A 91 -4.74 -5.71 -3.37
CA LEU A 91 -4.21 -7.07 -3.49
C LEU A 91 -3.23 -7.17 -4.66
N ALA A 92 -3.52 -6.53 -5.78
CA ALA A 92 -2.60 -6.50 -6.91
C ALA A 92 -1.27 -5.86 -6.51
N ASN A 93 -1.32 -4.76 -5.76
CA ASN A 93 -0.11 -4.09 -5.24
C ASN A 93 0.62 -4.98 -4.24
N ALA A 94 -0.10 -5.68 -3.37
CA ALA A 94 0.50 -6.59 -2.40
C ALA A 94 1.25 -7.72 -3.11
N TRP A 95 0.63 -8.34 -4.12
CA TRP A 95 1.28 -9.43 -4.86
C TRP A 95 2.52 -8.96 -5.62
N ALA A 96 2.47 -7.76 -6.18
CA ALA A 96 3.63 -7.17 -6.83
C ALA A 96 4.76 -6.90 -5.83
N TYR A 97 4.41 -6.40 -4.64
CA TYR A 97 5.38 -6.20 -3.57
C TYR A 97 6.06 -7.52 -3.16
N VAL A 98 5.26 -8.56 -2.97
CA VAL A 98 5.79 -9.90 -2.62
C VAL A 98 6.79 -10.37 -3.66
N ARG A 99 6.49 -10.22 -4.94
CA ARG A 99 7.40 -10.65 -6.01
C ARG A 99 8.72 -9.88 -5.98
N ALA A 100 8.67 -8.60 -5.64
CA ALA A 100 9.86 -7.76 -5.60
C ALA A 100 10.66 -7.89 -4.30
N HIS A 101 10.03 -8.33 -3.21
CA HIS A 101 10.62 -8.35 -1.87
C HIS A 101 10.46 -9.74 -1.22
N ARG A 102 10.75 -10.78 -1.97
CA ARG A 102 10.52 -12.16 -1.54
C ARG A 102 11.20 -12.52 -0.23
N ASP A 103 12.47 -12.16 -0.11
CA ASP A 103 13.24 -12.51 1.09
C ASP A 103 12.71 -11.83 2.34
N GLU A 104 12.31 -10.58 2.21
CA GLU A 104 11.72 -9.83 3.32
C GLU A 104 10.43 -10.48 3.80
N ILE A 105 9.55 -10.81 2.86
CA ILE A 105 8.25 -11.43 3.19
C ILE A 105 8.46 -12.83 3.77
N GLU A 106 9.38 -13.61 3.22
CA GLU A 106 9.72 -14.92 3.77
C GLU A 106 10.18 -14.84 5.22
N SER A 107 11.05 -13.86 5.53
CA SER A 107 11.53 -13.65 6.88
C SER A 107 10.39 -13.31 7.83
N GLN A 108 9.50 -12.44 7.42
CA GLN A 108 8.38 -12.03 8.25
C GLN A 108 7.42 -13.18 8.54
N ILE A 109 7.12 -13.99 7.54
CA ILE A 109 6.28 -15.17 7.72
C ILE A 109 6.96 -16.16 8.66
N SER A 110 8.24 -16.45 8.45
CA SER A 110 9.00 -17.37 9.29
C SER A 110 9.08 -16.93 10.74
N GLU A 111 9.33 -15.65 10.97
CA GLU A 111 9.38 -15.09 12.32
C GLU A 111 8.06 -15.25 13.05
N ASN A 112 6.96 -15.09 12.35
CA ASN A 112 5.63 -15.20 12.94
C ASN A 112 5.21 -16.65 13.17
N GLU A 113 5.65 -17.56 12.33
CA GLU A 113 5.40 -18.99 12.53
C GLU A 113 6.22 -19.56 13.68
N ALA A 114 7.41 -19.01 13.92
CA ALA A 114 8.29 -19.46 15.01
C ALA A 114 7.89 -18.92 16.38
N ALA A 115 7.03 -17.90 16.41
CA ALA A 115 6.64 -17.24 17.66
C ALA A 115 5.69 -18.07 18.53
#